data_a8da5f9dc6f990ecc15759ca79f1af7f
#
_entry.id   a8da5f9dc6f990ecc15759ca79f1af7f
#
_cell.length_a   1.000
_cell.length_b   1.000
_cell.length_c   1.000
_cell.angle_alpha   90.00
_cell.angle_beta   90.00
_cell.angle_gamma   90.00
#
_symmetry.space_group_name_H-M   'P 1'
#
loop_
_entity.id
_entity.type
_entity.pdbx_description
1 polymer ?
#
loop_
_entity_poly.entity_id
_entity_poly.type
_entity_poly.pdbx_seq_one_letter_code
_entity_poly.pdbx_strand_id
1 'polypeptide(L)'
;MTDTDLLAGLVPERFDRHTIIFLFRPADATPYSDEELDRLQVEHLTYLRGLKDEGVLIANGPLDDQTDIRMRGISIYALPLTDALELANDDPMVHAGRFEIRGAQWLTAEGTIRFDAPGDSA
;
A
#
# COMPACT_ATOMS: atom_id res chain seq x y z
N MET A 1 22.23 14.93 32.35
CA MET A 1 21.23 14.21 31.55
C MET A 1 21.93 13.49 30.42
N THR A 2 21.70 12.21 30.31
CA THR A 2 22.31 11.37 29.29
C THR A 2 21.43 11.34 28.02
N ASP A 3 22.00 10.88 26.92
CA ASP A 3 21.23 10.70 25.68
C ASP A 3 20.09 9.70 25.89
N THR A 4 20.30 8.69 26.74
CA THR A 4 19.24 7.71 27.08
C THR A 4 18.05 8.39 27.75
N ASP A 5 18.30 9.35 28.65
CA ASP A 5 17.23 10.11 29.31
C ASP A 5 16.47 10.97 28.30
N LEU A 6 17.21 11.61 27.36
CA LEU A 6 16.59 12.41 26.32
C LEU A 6 15.74 11.57 25.38
N LEU A 7 16.23 10.39 24.98
CA LEU A 7 15.50 9.47 24.10
C LEU A 7 14.18 9.03 24.74
N ALA A 8 14.16 8.76 26.03
CA ALA A 8 12.94 8.35 26.72
C ALA A 8 11.83 9.40 26.63
N GLY A 9 12.20 10.69 26.52
CA GLY A 9 11.23 11.76 26.37
C GLY A 9 10.87 12.08 24.91
N LEU A 10 11.63 11.58 23.95
CA LEU A 10 11.44 11.86 22.53
C LEU A 10 10.75 10.71 21.78
N VAL A 11 10.96 9.48 22.21
CA VAL A 11 10.35 8.31 21.59
C VAL A 11 8.89 8.19 22.06
N PRO A 12 7.92 8.01 21.15
CA PRO A 12 6.53 7.80 21.54
C PRO A 12 6.37 6.59 22.45
N GLU A 13 5.50 6.67 23.44
CA GLU A 13 5.19 5.55 24.34
C GLU A 13 4.38 4.45 23.63
N ARG A 14 3.53 4.86 22.67
CA ARG A 14 2.67 3.97 21.90
C ARG A 14 2.72 4.30 20.44
N PHE A 15 2.58 3.26 19.63
CA PHE A 15 2.57 3.38 18.17
C PHE A 15 1.30 2.79 17.60
N ASP A 16 0.80 3.44 16.55
CA ASP A 16 -0.13 2.81 15.62
C ASP A 16 0.68 2.08 14.56
N ARG A 17 0.15 0.95 14.09
CA ARG A 17 0.75 0.16 13.02
C ARG A 17 -0.10 0.30 11.77
N HIS A 18 0.55 0.70 10.67
CA HIS A 18 -0.11 0.81 9.39
C HIS A 18 0.50 -0.23 8.45
N THR A 19 -0.35 -1.06 7.88
CA THR A 19 0.09 -2.07 6.90
C THR A 19 0.21 -1.41 5.54
N ILE A 20 1.44 -1.29 5.05
CA ILE A 20 1.74 -0.63 3.78
C ILE A 20 2.14 -1.67 2.75
N ILE A 21 1.53 -1.57 1.58
CA ILE A 21 1.88 -2.38 0.41
C ILE A 21 2.40 -1.45 -0.68
N PHE A 22 3.56 -1.81 -1.23
CA PHE A 22 4.20 -1.09 -2.32
C PHE A 22 4.07 -1.88 -3.61
N LEU A 23 3.71 -1.17 -4.67
CA LEU A 23 3.59 -1.75 -6.02
C LEU A 23 4.81 -1.32 -6.83
N PHE A 24 5.62 -2.28 -7.22
CA PHE A 24 6.81 -2.06 -8.03
C PHE A 24 6.63 -2.64 -9.42
N ARG A 25 7.15 -1.95 -10.43
CA ARG A 25 7.28 -2.55 -11.77
C ARG A 25 8.58 -3.33 -11.81
N PRO A 26 8.56 -4.66 -11.99
CA PRO A 26 9.79 -5.42 -12.09
C PRO A 26 10.56 -5.01 -13.35
N ALA A 27 11.90 -5.17 -13.30
CA ALA A 27 12.75 -4.84 -14.45
C ALA A 27 12.41 -5.68 -15.69
N ASP A 28 11.93 -6.90 -15.48
CA ASP A 28 11.50 -7.84 -16.52
C ASP A 28 9.98 -7.90 -16.66
N ALA A 29 9.29 -6.77 -16.45
CA ALA A 29 7.84 -6.72 -16.58
C ALA A 29 7.38 -7.27 -17.93
N THR A 30 6.38 -8.14 -17.89
CA THR A 30 5.83 -8.76 -19.10
C THR A 30 5.27 -7.68 -20.04
N PRO A 31 5.68 -7.68 -21.33
CA PRO A 31 5.16 -6.71 -22.28
C PRO A 31 3.75 -7.08 -22.75
N TYR A 32 2.93 -6.05 -22.98
CA TYR A 32 1.57 -6.18 -23.50
C TYR A 32 1.32 -5.05 -24.48
N SER A 33 0.32 -5.22 -25.34
CA SER A 33 -0.14 -4.15 -26.20
C SER A 33 -0.84 -3.06 -25.35
N ASP A 34 -0.99 -1.87 -25.91
CA ASP A 34 -1.69 -0.78 -25.23
C ASP A 34 -3.13 -1.17 -24.87
N GLU A 35 -3.81 -1.87 -25.77
CA GLU A 35 -5.17 -2.35 -25.52
C GLU A 35 -5.23 -3.36 -24.38
N GLU A 36 -4.28 -4.28 -24.32
CA GLU A 36 -4.18 -5.26 -23.23
C GLU A 36 -3.86 -4.58 -21.91
N LEU A 37 -2.97 -3.58 -21.92
CA LEU A 37 -2.63 -2.81 -20.71
C LEU A 37 -3.85 -2.05 -20.17
N ASP A 38 -4.68 -1.48 -21.07
CA ASP A 38 -5.91 -0.80 -20.66
C ASP A 38 -6.87 -1.78 -19.98
N ARG A 39 -6.99 -2.98 -20.54
CA ARG A 39 -7.83 -4.03 -19.94
C ARG A 39 -7.32 -4.45 -18.58
N LEU A 40 -6.01 -4.65 -18.45
CA LEU A 40 -5.39 -5.00 -17.17
C LEU A 40 -5.59 -3.89 -16.14
N GLN A 41 -5.53 -2.63 -16.58
CA GLN A 41 -5.77 -1.50 -15.69
C GLN A 41 -7.22 -1.49 -15.18
N VAL A 42 -8.18 -1.79 -16.04
CA VAL A 42 -9.58 -1.92 -15.63
C VAL A 42 -9.74 -3.03 -14.58
N GLU A 43 -9.14 -4.19 -14.81
CA GLU A 43 -9.20 -5.31 -13.88
C GLU A 43 -8.54 -4.97 -12.54
N HIS A 44 -7.38 -4.31 -12.57
CA HIS A 44 -6.64 -3.86 -11.41
C HIS A 44 -7.48 -2.90 -10.57
N LEU A 45 -8.01 -1.85 -11.18
CA LEU A 45 -8.80 -0.84 -10.47
C LEU A 45 -10.12 -1.42 -9.94
N THR A 46 -10.72 -2.35 -10.67
CA THR A 46 -11.93 -3.04 -10.24
C THR A 46 -11.65 -3.90 -9.00
N TYR A 47 -10.51 -4.60 -9.01
CA TYR A 47 -10.08 -5.41 -7.88
C TYR A 47 -9.88 -4.56 -6.63
N LEU A 48 -9.14 -3.45 -6.76
CA LEU A 48 -8.90 -2.53 -5.64
C LEU A 48 -10.19 -1.90 -5.12
N ARG A 49 -11.12 -1.56 -6.01
CA ARG A 49 -12.40 -1.01 -5.62
C ARG A 49 -13.20 -2.00 -4.77
N GLY A 50 -13.18 -3.28 -5.14
CA GLY A 50 -13.83 -4.32 -4.35
C GLY A 50 -13.27 -4.40 -2.94
N LEU A 51 -11.95 -4.36 -2.80
CA LEU A 51 -11.29 -4.36 -1.49
C LEU A 51 -11.63 -3.12 -0.67
N LYS A 52 -11.76 -1.99 -1.33
CA LYS A 52 -12.14 -0.74 -0.71
C LYS A 52 -13.59 -0.79 -0.20
N ASP A 53 -14.48 -1.32 -1.01
CA ASP A 53 -15.89 -1.48 -0.65
C ASP A 53 -16.07 -2.45 0.54
N GLU A 54 -15.20 -3.44 0.66
CA GLU A 54 -15.18 -4.36 1.80
C GLU A 54 -14.54 -3.75 3.05
N GLY A 55 -13.91 -2.59 2.94
CA GLY A 55 -13.26 -1.91 4.05
C GLY A 55 -11.87 -2.44 4.40
N VAL A 56 -11.31 -3.35 3.60
CA VAL A 56 -9.96 -3.90 3.86
C VAL A 56 -8.87 -3.03 3.27
N LEU A 57 -9.14 -2.31 2.19
CA LEU A 57 -8.23 -1.33 1.60
C LEU A 57 -8.65 0.06 2.05
N ILE A 58 -7.81 0.71 2.84
CA ILE A 58 -8.14 2.02 3.42
C ILE A 58 -7.87 3.14 2.43
N ALA A 59 -6.67 3.14 1.84
CA ALA A 59 -6.24 4.18 0.90
C ALA A 59 -5.24 3.58 -0.07
N ASN A 60 -5.22 4.11 -1.29
CA ASN A 60 -4.28 3.68 -2.31
C ASN A 60 -4.14 4.75 -3.37
N GLY A 61 -3.04 4.74 -4.08
CA GLY A 61 -2.83 5.66 -5.18
C GLY A 61 -1.49 5.47 -5.87
N PRO A 62 -1.35 6.01 -7.07
CA PRO A 62 -0.08 6.01 -7.78
C PRO A 62 0.89 6.99 -7.13
N LEU A 63 2.18 6.76 -7.31
CA LEU A 63 3.21 7.68 -6.89
C LEU A 63 3.60 8.60 -8.05
N ASP A 64 3.94 9.83 -7.71
CA ASP A 64 4.40 10.85 -8.65
C ASP A 64 5.69 11.47 -8.09
N ASP A 65 6.60 11.82 -8.98
CA ASP A 65 7.91 12.37 -8.60
C ASP A 65 8.75 11.44 -7.70
N GLN A 66 8.55 10.13 -7.80
CA GLN A 66 9.34 9.17 -7.04
C GLN A 66 10.76 9.06 -7.59
N THR A 67 11.74 8.92 -6.68
CA THR A 67 13.16 8.79 -7.08
C THR A 67 13.46 7.44 -7.71
N ASP A 68 12.74 6.38 -7.33
CA ASP A 68 12.81 5.09 -8.00
C ASP A 68 11.58 4.97 -8.91
N ILE A 69 11.80 5.05 -10.22
CA ILE A 69 10.73 5.01 -11.22
C ILE A 69 9.95 3.69 -11.20
N ARG A 70 10.55 2.62 -10.68
CA ARG A 70 9.86 1.33 -10.58
C ARG A 70 8.84 1.29 -9.45
N MET A 71 8.96 2.17 -8.47
CA MET A 71 7.99 2.31 -7.39
C MET A 71 6.76 3.03 -7.92
N ARG A 72 5.68 2.28 -8.17
CA ARG A 72 4.52 2.79 -8.93
C ARG A 72 3.35 3.22 -8.07
N GLY A 73 3.16 2.61 -6.92
CA GLY A 73 2.02 2.92 -6.09
C GLY A 73 2.20 2.47 -4.66
N ILE A 74 1.29 2.94 -3.81
CA ILE A 74 1.27 2.61 -2.39
C ILE A 74 -0.17 2.37 -1.96
N SER A 75 -0.36 1.41 -1.06
CA SER A 75 -1.67 1.07 -0.50
C SER A 75 -1.56 0.88 1.00
N ILE A 76 -2.61 1.25 1.72
CA ILE A 76 -2.73 1.04 3.16
C ILE A 76 -3.90 0.09 3.41
N TYR A 77 -3.63 -1.01 4.11
CA TYR A 77 -4.63 -2.06 4.37
C TYR A 77 -5.01 -2.08 5.85
N ALA A 78 -6.29 -2.35 6.12
CA ALA A 78 -6.81 -2.57 7.48
C ALA A 78 -6.70 -4.04 7.88
N LEU A 79 -5.54 -4.65 7.61
CA LEU A 79 -5.28 -6.07 7.81
C LEU A 79 -3.86 -6.27 8.34
N PRO A 80 -3.58 -7.40 9.01
CA PRO A 80 -2.20 -7.81 9.28
C PRO A 80 -1.40 -7.91 7.97
N LEU A 81 -0.09 -7.71 8.05
CA LEU A 81 0.76 -7.68 6.87
C LEU A 81 0.66 -8.95 6.02
N THR A 82 0.63 -10.12 6.66
CA THR A 82 0.53 -11.40 5.94
C THR A 82 -0.73 -11.47 5.08
N ASP A 83 -1.88 -11.07 5.64
CA ASP A 83 -3.16 -11.10 4.93
C ASP A 83 -3.18 -10.06 3.80
N ALA A 84 -2.62 -8.88 4.05
CA ALA A 84 -2.53 -7.83 3.04
C ALA A 84 -1.66 -8.26 1.87
N LEU A 85 -0.53 -8.94 2.14
CA LEU A 85 0.35 -9.46 1.10
C LEU A 85 -0.37 -10.50 0.23
N GLU A 86 -1.18 -11.38 0.83
CA GLU A 86 -1.95 -12.36 0.08
C GLU A 86 -2.93 -11.68 -0.88
N LEU A 87 -3.70 -10.71 -0.38
CA LEU A 87 -4.66 -9.97 -1.21
C LEU A 87 -3.95 -9.16 -2.30
N ALA A 88 -2.85 -8.49 -1.96
CA ALA A 88 -2.12 -7.69 -2.94
C ALA A 88 -1.52 -8.56 -4.06
N ASN A 89 -1.09 -9.78 -3.73
CA ASN A 89 -0.56 -10.72 -4.73
C ASN A 89 -1.65 -11.32 -5.64
N ASP A 90 -2.92 -11.22 -5.25
CA ASP A 90 -4.05 -11.65 -6.10
C ASP A 90 -4.51 -10.58 -7.09
N ASP A 91 -3.88 -9.41 -7.08
CA ASP A 91 -4.17 -8.35 -8.06
C ASP A 91 -3.89 -8.85 -9.48
N PRO A 92 -4.80 -8.64 -10.44
CA PRO A 92 -4.59 -9.02 -11.85
C PRO A 92 -3.28 -8.49 -12.44
N MET A 93 -2.82 -7.31 -12.05
CA MET A 93 -1.54 -6.76 -12.51
C MET A 93 -0.34 -7.56 -12.01
N VAL A 94 -0.45 -8.16 -10.82
CA VAL A 94 0.60 -9.04 -10.30
C VAL A 94 0.61 -10.35 -11.07
N HIS A 95 -0.56 -10.98 -11.28
CA HIS A 95 -0.69 -12.20 -12.06
C HIS A 95 -0.19 -12.03 -13.49
N ALA A 96 -0.38 -10.82 -14.05
CA ALA A 96 0.08 -10.50 -15.40
C ALA A 96 1.58 -10.19 -15.49
N GLY A 97 2.30 -10.19 -14.39
CA GLY A 97 3.74 -9.89 -14.37
C GLY A 97 4.07 -8.42 -14.52
N ARG A 98 3.13 -7.52 -14.27
CA ARG A 98 3.33 -6.07 -14.40
C ARG A 98 3.68 -5.40 -13.08
N PHE A 99 3.29 -5.98 -11.96
CA PHE A 99 3.62 -5.50 -10.63
C PHE A 99 4.22 -6.59 -9.77
N GLU A 100 5.10 -6.16 -8.90
CA GLU A 100 5.74 -6.93 -7.85
C GLU A 100 5.37 -6.26 -6.52
N ILE A 101 5.03 -7.07 -5.52
CA ILE A 101 4.53 -6.57 -4.25
C ILE A 101 5.63 -6.60 -3.20
N ARG A 102 5.72 -5.52 -2.42
CA ARG A 102 6.53 -5.44 -1.21
C ARG A 102 5.67 -4.86 -0.11
N GLY A 103 5.96 -5.23 1.12
CA GLY A 103 5.16 -4.77 2.24
C GLY A 103 5.99 -4.43 3.46
N ALA A 104 5.42 -3.60 4.32
CA ALA A 104 6.02 -3.20 5.57
C ALA A 104 4.96 -2.74 6.57
N GLN A 105 5.30 -2.82 7.86
CA GLN A 105 4.55 -2.14 8.90
C GLN A 105 5.19 -0.78 9.14
N TRP A 106 4.41 0.27 9.03
CA TRP A 106 4.84 1.63 9.33
C TRP A 106 4.31 2.01 10.72
N LEU A 107 5.22 2.34 11.62
CA LEU A 107 4.87 2.73 12.98
C LEU A 107 4.85 4.25 13.07
N THR A 108 3.72 4.80 13.53
CA THR A 108 3.62 6.24 13.80
C THR A 108 3.22 6.43 15.26
N ALA A 109 3.53 7.58 15.84
CA ALA A 109 3.06 7.90 17.18
C ALA A 109 1.53 7.78 17.22
N GLU A 110 1.00 7.17 18.28
CA GLU A 110 -0.43 6.93 18.43
C GLU A 110 -1.25 8.17 18.13
N GLY A 111 -2.26 8.03 17.27
CA GLY A 111 -3.19 9.11 16.93
C GLY A 111 -2.66 10.14 15.93
N THR A 112 -1.43 9.99 15.42
CA THR A 112 -0.86 10.94 14.45
C THR A 112 -1.59 10.91 13.11
N ILE A 113 -1.94 9.73 12.64
CA ILE A 113 -2.66 9.54 11.38
C ILE A 113 -4.00 8.89 11.67
N ARG A 114 -5.05 9.45 11.09
CA ARG A 114 -6.40 8.91 11.19
C ARG A 114 -6.99 8.74 9.81
N PHE A 115 -7.72 7.67 9.61
CA PHE A 115 -8.42 7.38 8.37
C PHE A 115 -9.92 7.37 8.62
N ASP A 116 -10.68 7.84 7.65
CA ASP A 116 -12.13 7.76 7.73
C ASP A 116 -12.58 6.30 7.72
N ALA A 117 -13.62 6.00 8.48
CA ALA A 117 -14.22 4.67 8.42
C ALA A 117 -14.84 4.44 7.04
N PRO A 118 -14.91 3.17 6.57
CA PRO A 118 -15.58 2.87 5.31
C PRO A 118 -16.99 3.46 5.27
N GLY A 119 -17.28 4.23 4.20
CA GLY A 119 -18.58 4.86 4.02
C GLY A 119 -18.73 6.26 4.62
N ASP A 120 -17.75 6.76 5.37
CA ASP A 120 -17.78 8.10 5.98
C ASP A 120 -17.31 9.18 5.01
N SER A 121 -16.64 8.82 3.93
CA SER A 121 -16.20 9.78 2.92
C SER A 121 -17.38 10.20 2.05
N ALA A 122 -17.51 11.48 1.85
CA ALA A 122 -18.56 12.05 1.00
C ALA A 122 -18.34 11.72 -0.47
#